data_2f97bd1d858013dce8c61246af537f6c
#
_entry.id   2f97bd1d858013dce8c61246af537f6c
#
_cell.length_a   1.000
_cell.length_b   1.000
_cell.length_c   1.000
_cell.angle_alpha   90.00
_cell.angle_beta   90.00
_cell.angle_gamma   90.00
#
_symmetry.space_group_name_H-M   'P 1'
#
loop_
_entity.id
_entity.type
_entity.pdbx_description
1 polymer ?
#
loop_
_entity_poly.entity_id
_entity_poly.type
_entity_poly.pdbx_seq_one_letter_code
_entity_poly.pdbx_strand_id
1 'polypeptide(L)'
;MKKNNEEKRENIIIKTSIIGILVNILLVIFKATVGLLSNSIAIILDAVNNLSDALSSIVTIIATKIADSEPDKKHPLGHGRVEYLSAMIVAGIIFYAGITSLIESIKKIINPEKVEYSKITLLVLLVSIILKLVLGKYVKTKGENFNSPSLIASGSDAMSDAILSLSVLLSAILYIFTNINIEAYVGVLISIFIIKAGLEIFIDAINEILGKRVDKDIKTKIKKTICEIENVHGVYDLVLHDYGPDKYIGSVHIEIPDSMTAEQIDPLERHITDVVLAKHNVYLSGITIYSMNTKNEEIIKIHSDIMKTVMSNEGVLEFHGFYIEEKNKSIRFDIIIDYSVKNREEIYNKILNDVKKKYPDYTISIKVDMDI
;
A
#
# COMPACT_ATOMS: atom_id res chain seq x y z
N MET A 1 7.54 9.48 -22.54
CA MET A 1 6.79 8.24 -22.24
C MET A 1 6.09 8.28 -20.88
N LYS A 2 6.71 8.78 -19.84
CA LYS A 2 6.16 8.83 -18.47
C LYS A 2 4.88 9.67 -18.35
N LYS A 3 4.89 10.92 -18.80
CA LYS A 3 3.72 11.83 -18.76
C LYS A 3 2.50 11.21 -19.47
N ASN A 4 2.73 10.44 -20.52
CA ASN A 4 1.68 9.74 -21.28
C ASN A 4 1.05 8.55 -20.50
N ASN A 5 1.82 7.90 -19.61
CA ASN A 5 1.31 6.80 -18.77
C ASN A 5 0.57 7.32 -17.52
N GLU A 6 1.04 8.41 -16.93
CA GLU A 6 0.38 9.08 -15.79
C GLU A 6 -0.96 9.69 -16.24
N GLU A 7 -0.99 10.45 -17.35
CA GLU A 7 -2.23 10.96 -17.95
C GLU A 7 -3.21 9.84 -18.31
N LYS A 8 -2.70 8.69 -18.78
CA LYS A 8 -3.54 7.52 -19.06
C LYS A 8 -4.13 6.91 -17.80
N ARG A 9 -3.35 6.82 -16.70
CA ARG A 9 -3.81 6.35 -15.38
C ARG A 9 -4.89 7.27 -14.82
N GLU A 10 -4.62 8.57 -14.75
CA GLU A 10 -5.58 9.59 -14.30
C GLU A 10 -6.91 9.50 -15.06
N ASN A 11 -6.85 9.51 -16.39
CA ASN A 11 -8.03 9.41 -17.24
C ASN A 11 -8.85 8.14 -17.00
N ILE A 12 -8.21 7.00 -16.71
CA ILE A 12 -8.92 5.75 -16.42
C ILE A 12 -9.60 5.82 -15.04
N ILE A 13 -8.92 6.37 -14.03
CA ILE A 13 -9.49 6.54 -12.70
C ILE A 13 -10.70 7.47 -12.77
N ILE A 14 -10.57 8.63 -13.40
CA ILE A 14 -11.66 9.60 -13.57
C ILE A 14 -12.84 8.99 -14.34
N LYS A 15 -12.60 8.32 -15.46
CA LYS A 15 -13.66 7.64 -16.24
C LYS A 15 -14.36 6.57 -15.42
N THR A 16 -13.61 5.79 -14.64
CA THR A 16 -14.18 4.74 -13.78
C THR A 16 -15.06 5.36 -12.69
N SER A 17 -14.59 6.44 -12.06
CA SER A 17 -15.36 7.18 -11.05
C SER A 17 -16.62 7.82 -11.64
N ILE A 18 -16.54 8.39 -12.87
CA ILE A 18 -17.72 8.94 -13.56
C ILE A 18 -18.75 7.83 -13.83
N ILE A 19 -18.33 6.64 -14.23
CA ILE A 19 -19.24 5.49 -14.38
C ILE A 19 -19.90 5.16 -13.05
N GLY A 20 -19.13 5.17 -11.95
CA GLY A 20 -19.66 5.00 -10.59
C GLY A 20 -20.73 6.02 -10.24
N ILE A 21 -20.46 7.30 -10.50
CA ILE A 21 -21.43 8.40 -10.26
C ILE A 21 -22.69 8.18 -11.08
N LEU A 22 -22.57 7.88 -12.38
CA LEU A 22 -23.72 7.70 -13.26
C LEU A 22 -24.60 6.53 -12.84
N VAL A 23 -24.00 5.39 -12.46
CA VAL A 23 -24.74 4.22 -11.97
C VAL A 23 -25.40 4.53 -10.63
N ASN A 24 -24.73 5.17 -9.69
CA ASN A 24 -25.31 5.53 -8.41
C ASN A 24 -26.44 6.56 -8.56
N ILE A 25 -26.29 7.57 -9.41
CA ILE A 25 -27.39 8.54 -9.70
C ILE A 25 -28.57 7.83 -10.36
N LEU A 26 -28.36 6.89 -11.28
CA LEU A 26 -29.42 6.08 -11.87
C LEU A 26 -30.16 5.28 -10.78
N LEU A 27 -29.44 4.67 -9.83
CA LEU A 27 -30.03 3.99 -8.69
C LEU A 27 -30.79 4.93 -7.78
N VAL A 28 -30.28 6.14 -7.52
CA VAL A 28 -30.99 7.18 -6.75
C VAL A 28 -32.33 7.51 -7.38
N ILE A 29 -32.33 7.84 -8.68
CA ILE A 29 -33.57 8.20 -9.41
C ILE A 29 -34.56 7.02 -9.39
N PHE A 30 -34.09 5.82 -9.69
CA PHE A 30 -34.91 4.62 -9.71
C PHE A 30 -35.52 4.32 -8.33
N LYS A 31 -34.69 4.27 -7.28
CA LYS A 31 -35.16 4.00 -5.91
C LYS A 31 -36.03 5.11 -5.34
N ALA A 32 -35.66 6.36 -5.55
CA ALA A 32 -36.47 7.49 -5.09
C ALA A 32 -37.89 7.49 -5.74
N THR A 33 -37.96 7.25 -7.06
CA THR A 33 -39.25 7.17 -7.77
C THR A 33 -40.09 6.00 -7.25
N VAL A 34 -39.51 4.79 -7.12
CA VAL A 34 -40.24 3.64 -6.61
C VAL A 34 -40.61 3.85 -5.13
N GLY A 35 -39.70 4.39 -4.32
CA GLY A 35 -39.93 4.65 -2.91
C GLY A 35 -41.09 5.64 -2.67
N LEU A 36 -41.16 6.72 -3.47
CA LEU A 36 -42.28 7.68 -3.41
C LEU A 36 -43.62 7.04 -3.87
N LEU A 37 -43.61 6.29 -4.96
CA LEU A 37 -44.81 5.63 -5.49
C LEU A 37 -45.34 4.52 -4.58
N SER A 38 -44.46 3.81 -3.90
CA SER A 38 -44.81 2.74 -2.95
C SER A 38 -44.95 3.20 -1.50
N ASN A 39 -44.75 4.51 -1.24
CA ASN A 39 -44.71 5.10 0.10
C ASN A 39 -43.78 4.36 1.06
N SER A 40 -42.63 3.87 0.53
CA SER A 40 -41.63 3.09 1.28
C SER A 40 -40.46 3.97 1.69
N ILE A 41 -40.39 4.31 2.97
CA ILE A 41 -39.30 5.08 3.58
C ILE A 41 -37.99 4.31 3.45
N ALA A 42 -38.00 2.98 3.58
CA ALA A 42 -36.80 2.15 3.46
C ALA A 42 -36.13 2.29 2.09
N ILE A 43 -36.90 2.27 0.98
CA ILE A 43 -36.37 2.46 -0.37
C ILE A 43 -35.85 3.90 -0.57
N ILE A 44 -36.48 4.90 0.04
CA ILE A 44 -36.01 6.29 -0.04
C ILE A 44 -34.66 6.45 0.71
N LEU A 45 -34.52 5.84 1.90
CA LEU A 45 -33.26 5.85 2.64
C LEU A 45 -32.14 5.14 1.87
N ASP A 46 -32.45 4.04 1.20
CA ASP A 46 -31.50 3.34 0.34
C ASP A 46 -31.07 4.17 -0.90
N ALA A 47 -32.00 5.02 -1.42
CA ALA A 47 -31.64 6.02 -2.44
C ALA A 47 -30.66 7.08 -1.89
N VAL A 48 -30.84 7.54 -0.65
CA VAL A 48 -29.90 8.48 0.00
C VAL A 48 -28.54 7.85 0.17
N ASN A 49 -28.46 6.56 0.50
CA ASN A 49 -27.17 5.85 0.59
C ASN A 49 -26.42 5.85 -0.76
N ASN A 50 -27.12 5.56 -1.87
CA ASN A 50 -26.49 5.64 -3.20
C ASN A 50 -26.03 7.06 -3.58
N LEU A 51 -26.65 8.12 -3.03
CA LEU A 51 -26.16 9.48 -3.20
C LEU A 51 -24.82 9.69 -2.47
N SER A 52 -24.64 9.08 -1.28
CA SER A 52 -23.36 9.11 -0.56
C SER A 52 -22.25 8.41 -1.35
N ASP A 53 -22.56 7.29 -2.04
CA ASP A 53 -21.59 6.59 -2.90
C ASP A 53 -21.16 7.44 -4.10
N ALA A 54 -22.11 8.20 -4.67
CA ALA A 54 -21.79 9.16 -5.73
C ALA A 54 -20.85 10.27 -5.22
N LEU A 55 -21.05 10.76 -3.99
CA LEU A 55 -20.14 11.72 -3.34
C LEU A 55 -18.75 11.13 -3.10
N SER A 56 -18.64 9.89 -2.65
CA SER A 56 -17.34 9.18 -2.51
C SER A 56 -16.59 9.13 -3.84
N SER A 57 -17.30 8.86 -4.94
CA SER A 57 -16.71 8.88 -6.29
C SER A 57 -16.23 10.27 -6.71
N ILE A 58 -16.93 11.34 -6.29
CA ILE A 58 -16.50 12.73 -6.52
C ILE A 58 -15.21 13.02 -5.74
N VAL A 59 -15.12 12.58 -4.46
CA VAL A 59 -13.89 12.69 -3.65
C VAL A 59 -12.72 12.04 -4.35
N THR A 60 -12.91 10.84 -4.90
CA THR A 60 -11.87 10.13 -5.68
C THR A 60 -11.40 10.94 -6.89
N ILE A 61 -12.31 11.54 -7.66
CA ILE A 61 -11.94 12.38 -8.84
C ILE A 61 -11.12 13.59 -8.41
N ILE A 62 -11.56 14.29 -7.36
CA ILE A 62 -10.86 15.48 -6.85
C ILE A 62 -9.46 15.10 -6.37
N ALA A 63 -9.34 14.01 -5.59
CA ALA A 63 -8.08 13.55 -5.06
C ALA A 63 -7.11 13.12 -6.15
N THR A 64 -7.58 12.38 -7.17
CA THR A 64 -6.74 11.97 -8.31
C THR A 64 -6.20 13.18 -9.06
N LYS A 65 -7.04 14.20 -9.33
CA LYS A 65 -6.58 15.44 -9.97
C LYS A 65 -5.55 16.21 -9.16
N ILE A 66 -5.72 16.26 -7.83
CA ILE A 66 -4.75 16.92 -6.95
C ILE A 66 -3.45 16.10 -6.91
N ALA A 67 -3.55 14.76 -6.79
CA ALA A 67 -2.40 13.88 -6.73
C ALA A 67 -1.51 13.94 -7.98
N ASP A 68 -2.12 14.21 -9.13
CA ASP A 68 -1.42 14.32 -10.42
C ASP A 68 -0.94 15.73 -10.77
N SER A 69 -1.25 16.72 -9.89
CA SER A 69 -0.76 18.09 -10.06
C SER A 69 0.77 18.16 -9.90
N GLU A 70 1.38 19.09 -10.63
CA GLU A 70 2.83 19.29 -10.59
C GLU A 70 3.28 19.72 -9.18
N PRO A 71 4.54 19.38 -8.78
CA PRO A 71 5.12 19.87 -7.54
C PRO A 71 5.07 21.40 -7.43
N ASP A 72 4.82 21.91 -6.24
CA ASP A 72 4.77 23.32 -5.93
C ASP A 72 5.76 23.70 -4.81
N LYS A 73 5.81 24.99 -4.44
CA LYS A 73 6.70 25.48 -3.36
C LYS A 73 6.40 24.88 -1.98
N LYS A 74 5.14 24.47 -1.72
CA LYS A 74 4.72 23.86 -0.46
C LYS A 74 4.91 22.34 -0.48
N HIS A 75 4.75 21.74 -1.66
CA HIS A 75 4.83 20.29 -1.87
C HIS A 75 5.84 19.97 -2.97
N PRO A 76 7.16 20.18 -2.72
CA PRO A 76 8.20 20.01 -3.74
C PRO A 76 8.36 18.58 -4.24
N LEU A 77 7.85 17.58 -3.50
CA LEU A 77 7.86 16.18 -3.87
C LEU A 77 6.54 15.72 -4.54
N GLY A 78 5.61 16.66 -4.78
CA GLY A 78 4.31 16.42 -5.40
C GLY A 78 3.20 16.11 -4.40
N HIS A 79 2.01 15.80 -4.93
CA HIS A 79 0.77 15.65 -4.18
C HIS A 79 0.25 14.20 -4.15
N GLY A 80 1.05 13.21 -4.57
CA GLY A 80 0.59 11.83 -4.75
C GLY A 80 -0.07 11.20 -3.53
N ARG A 81 0.38 11.54 -2.31
CA ARG A 81 -0.22 11.05 -1.05
C ARG A 81 -1.67 11.48 -0.81
N VAL A 82 -2.20 12.44 -1.59
CA VAL A 82 -3.62 12.84 -1.50
C VAL A 82 -4.54 11.67 -1.87
N GLU A 83 -4.10 10.72 -2.70
CA GLU A 83 -4.89 9.51 -2.99
C GLU A 83 -5.08 8.64 -1.73
N TYR A 84 -4.09 8.54 -0.85
CA TYR A 84 -4.23 7.82 0.42
C TYR A 84 -5.18 8.53 1.38
N LEU A 85 -5.13 9.88 1.42
CA LEU A 85 -6.08 10.67 2.21
C LEU A 85 -7.51 10.48 1.72
N SER A 86 -7.73 10.43 0.42
CA SER A 86 -9.07 10.17 -0.12
C SER A 86 -9.55 8.75 0.18
N ALA A 87 -8.67 7.75 0.11
CA ALA A 87 -8.99 6.38 0.51
C ALA A 87 -9.38 6.31 2.00
N MET A 88 -8.71 7.07 2.88
CA MET A 88 -9.10 7.18 4.29
C MET A 88 -10.50 7.80 4.48
N ILE A 89 -10.85 8.83 3.70
CA ILE A 89 -12.18 9.44 3.75
C ILE A 89 -13.25 8.42 3.34
N VAL A 90 -13.04 7.71 2.23
CA VAL A 90 -13.98 6.68 1.75
C VAL A 90 -14.08 5.53 2.77
N ALA A 91 -12.95 5.05 3.30
CA ALA A 91 -12.92 4.04 4.36
C ALA A 91 -13.67 4.49 5.62
N GLY A 92 -13.58 5.77 5.99
CA GLY A 92 -14.35 6.35 7.10
C GLY A 92 -15.86 6.33 6.85
N ILE A 93 -16.30 6.55 5.61
CA ILE A 93 -17.71 6.43 5.21
C ILE A 93 -18.17 4.98 5.33
N ILE A 94 -17.38 4.01 4.83
CA ILE A 94 -17.68 2.58 4.94
C ILE A 94 -17.79 2.15 6.40
N PHE A 95 -16.84 2.58 7.23
CA PHE A 95 -16.83 2.28 8.67
C PHE A 95 -18.08 2.85 9.36
N TYR A 96 -18.46 4.10 9.07
CA TYR A 96 -19.66 4.72 9.58
C TYR A 96 -20.93 3.98 9.13
N ALA A 97 -21.02 3.60 7.85
CA ALA A 97 -22.13 2.81 7.31
C ALA A 97 -22.24 1.43 8.01
N GLY A 98 -21.12 0.77 8.25
CA GLY A 98 -21.09 -0.48 9.01
C GLY A 98 -21.61 -0.32 10.46
N ILE A 99 -21.21 0.74 11.16
CA ILE A 99 -21.69 1.02 12.52
C ILE A 99 -23.19 1.32 12.53
N THR A 100 -23.66 2.14 11.62
CA THR A 100 -25.11 2.47 11.54
C THR A 100 -25.94 1.24 11.23
N SER A 101 -25.52 0.40 10.28
CA SER A 101 -26.16 -0.87 9.95
C SER A 101 -26.18 -1.85 11.15
N LEU A 102 -25.10 -1.88 11.93
CA LEU A 102 -25.02 -2.69 13.16
C LEU A 102 -26.03 -2.24 14.20
N ILE A 103 -26.10 -0.93 14.45
CA ILE A 103 -27.04 -0.34 15.40
C ILE A 103 -28.49 -0.60 14.97
N GLU A 104 -28.81 -0.42 13.69
CA GLU A 104 -30.13 -0.65 13.17
C GLU A 104 -30.54 -2.14 13.26
N SER A 105 -29.61 -3.06 12.92
CA SER A 105 -29.83 -4.48 13.02
C SER A 105 -30.09 -4.90 14.48
N ILE A 106 -29.32 -4.37 15.46
CA ILE A 106 -29.53 -4.64 16.88
C ILE A 106 -30.90 -4.07 17.34
N LYS A 107 -31.27 -2.87 16.91
CA LYS A 107 -32.59 -2.29 17.22
C LYS A 107 -33.74 -3.16 16.70
N LYS A 108 -33.63 -3.71 15.47
CA LYS A 108 -34.62 -4.64 14.90
C LYS A 108 -34.70 -5.98 15.65
N ILE A 109 -33.60 -6.43 16.28
CA ILE A 109 -33.62 -7.63 17.15
C ILE A 109 -34.37 -7.33 18.45
N ILE A 110 -34.13 -6.15 19.08
CA ILE A 110 -34.74 -5.78 20.36
C ILE A 110 -36.22 -5.43 20.18
N ASN A 111 -36.55 -4.72 19.10
CA ASN A 111 -37.92 -4.27 18.79
C ASN A 111 -38.29 -4.82 17.39
N PRO A 112 -38.73 -6.09 17.31
CA PRO A 112 -39.11 -6.70 16.02
C PRO A 112 -40.28 -6.00 15.39
N GLU A 113 -40.10 -5.42 14.21
CA GLU A 113 -41.18 -4.83 13.42
C GLU A 113 -41.72 -5.86 12.42
N LYS A 114 -43.02 -5.79 12.12
CA LYS A 114 -43.61 -6.59 11.06
C LYS A 114 -43.09 -6.05 9.72
N VAL A 115 -42.36 -6.89 9.01
CA VAL A 115 -41.81 -6.52 7.71
C VAL A 115 -42.81 -6.92 6.62
N GLU A 116 -43.21 -5.96 5.81
CA GLU A 116 -44.04 -6.21 4.63
C GLU A 116 -43.17 -6.11 3.37
N TYR A 117 -42.87 -7.27 2.78
CA TYR A 117 -42.14 -7.30 1.52
C TYR A 117 -43.11 -7.22 0.33
N SER A 118 -43.22 -6.05 -0.28
CA SER A 118 -43.97 -5.92 -1.53
C SER A 118 -43.17 -6.53 -2.71
N LYS A 119 -43.85 -7.00 -3.74
CA LYS A 119 -43.20 -7.50 -4.96
C LYS A 119 -42.30 -6.41 -5.60
N ILE A 120 -42.69 -5.15 -5.49
CA ILE A 120 -41.93 -4.01 -6.01
C ILE A 120 -40.64 -3.84 -5.22
N THR A 121 -40.68 -3.92 -3.89
CA THR A 121 -39.49 -3.85 -3.03
C THR A 121 -38.48 -4.95 -3.39
N LEU A 122 -38.93 -6.18 -3.58
CA LEU A 122 -38.05 -7.30 -3.95
C LEU A 122 -37.41 -7.10 -5.34
N LEU A 123 -38.18 -6.59 -6.32
CA LEU A 123 -37.63 -6.26 -7.64
C LEU A 123 -36.57 -5.17 -7.59
N VAL A 124 -36.81 -4.09 -6.81
CA VAL A 124 -35.87 -2.99 -6.62
C VAL A 124 -34.58 -3.50 -5.97
N LEU A 125 -34.67 -4.34 -4.93
CA LEU A 125 -33.52 -4.96 -4.30
C LEU A 125 -32.71 -5.80 -5.30
N LEU A 126 -33.38 -6.66 -6.07
CA LEU A 126 -32.71 -7.53 -7.05
C LEU A 126 -31.95 -6.73 -8.10
N VAL A 127 -32.57 -5.71 -8.69
CA VAL A 127 -31.93 -4.84 -9.70
C VAL A 127 -30.74 -4.11 -9.08
N SER A 128 -30.91 -3.57 -7.87
CA SER A 128 -29.83 -2.86 -7.15
C SER A 128 -28.64 -3.76 -6.85
N ILE A 129 -28.87 -5.00 -6.40
CA ILE A 129 -27.83 -5.99 -6.12
C ILE A 129 -27.00 -6.26 -7.38
N ILE A 130 -27.66 -6.56 -8.51
CA ILE A 130 -26.97 -6.86 -9.76
C ILE A 130 -26.11 -5.67 -10.20
N LEU A 131 -26.68 -4.47 -10.21
CA LEU A 131 -25.95 -3.27 -10.61
C LEU A 131 -24.77 -2.97 -9.69
N LYS A 132 -24.93 -3.07 -8.37
CA LYS A 132 -23.85 -2.81 -7.41
C LYS A 132 -22.78 -3.90 -7.45
N LEU A 133 -23.10 -5.17 -7.65
CA LEU A 133 -22.10 -6.24 -7.82
C LEU A 133 -21.24 -6.02 -9.08
N VAL A 134 -21.88 -5.68 -10.20
CA VAL A 134 -21.18 -5.43 -11.45
C VAL A 134 -20.31 -4.17 -11.32
N LEU A 135 -20.88 -3.09 -10.77
CA LEU A 135 -20.16 -1.84 -10.54
C LEU A 135 -18.98 -2.03 -9.58
N GLY A 136 -19.24 -2.63 -8.41
CA GLY A 136 -18.22 -2.81 -7.36
C GLY A 136 -17.04 -3.64 -7.87
N LYS A 137 -17.31 -4.76 -8.53
CA LYS A 137 -16.27 -5.59 -9.16
C LYS A 137 -15.48 -4.82 -10.22
N TYR A 138 -16.18 -4.06 -11.09
CA TYR A 138 -15.55 -3.25 -12.13
C TYR A 138 -14.64 -2.19 -11.54
N VAL A 139 -15.14 -1.39 -10.59
CA VAL A 139 -14.41 -0.28 -9.96
C VAL A 139 -13.21 -0.83 -9.17
N LYS A 140 -13.41 -1.89 -8.36
CA LYS A 140 -12.32 -2.52 -7.58
C LYS A 140 -11.22 -3.08 -8.49
N THR A 141 -11.58 -3.83 -9.53
CA THR A 141 -10.59 -4.37 -10.47
C THR A 141 -9.83 -3.26 -11.20
N LYS A 142 -10.48 -2.13 -11.53
CA LYS A 142 -9.78 -0.97 -12.07
C LYS A 142 -8.87 -0.33 -11.04
N GLY A 143 -9.29 -0.23 -9.79
CA GLY A 143 -8.46 0.26 -8.68
C GLY A 143 -7.19 -0.57 -8.50
N GLU A 144 -7.31 -1.89 -8.48
CA GLU A 144 -6.19 -2.83 -8.38
C GLU A 144 -5.24 -2.73 -9.57
N ASN A 145 -5.77 -2.71 -10.81
CA ASN A 145 -4.96 -2.64 -12.04
C ASN A 145 -4.21 -1.33 -12.22
N PHE A 146 -4.71 -0.24 -11.65
CA PHE A 146 -4.13 1.10 -11.77
C PHE A 146 -3.62 1.65 -10.42
N ASN A 147 -3.46 0.78 -9.43
CA ASN A 147 -2.95 1.09 -8.11
C ASN A 147 -3.59 2.35 -7.50
N SER A 148 -4.94 2.39 -7.49
CA SER A 148 -5.71 3.51 -6.93
C SER A 148 -6.43 3.11 -5.65
N PRO A 149 -5.90 3.48 -4.47
CA PRO A 149 -6.51 3.16 -3.17
C PRO A 149 -7.96 3.67 -3.05
N SER A 150 -8.24 4.83 -3.62
CA SER A 150 -9.59 5.43 -3.62
C SER A 150 -10.60 4.60 -4.41
N LEU A 151 -10.21 4.08 -5.60
CA LEU A 151 -11.08 3.19 -6.38
C LEU A 151 -11.26 1.84 -5.71
N ILE A 152 -10.20 1.29 -5.08
CA ILE A 152 -10.29 0.04 -4.32
C ILE A 152 -11.29 0.20 -3.18
N ALA A 153 -11.20 1.31 -2.43
CA ALA A 153 -12.13 1.62 -1.35
C ALA A 153 -13.57 1.76 -1.88
N SER A 154 -13.81 2.60 -2.89
CA SER A 154 -15.15 2.80 -3.48
C SER A 154 -15.75 1.52 -4.08
N GLY A 155 -14.91 0.68 -4.72
CA GLY A 155 -15.35 -0.61 -5.26
C GLY A 155 -15.69 -1.61 -4.15
N SER A 156 -14.95 -1.61 -3.05
CA SER A 156 -15.22 -2.45 -1.87
C SER A 156 -16.51 -2.03 -1.16
N ASP A 157 -16.78 -0.72 -1.07
CA ASP A 157 -18.00 -0.15 -0.56
C ASP A 157 -19.23 -0.64 -1.35
N ALA A 158 -19.21 -0.46 -2.67
CA ALA A 158 -20.30 -0.93 -3.54
C ALA A 158 -20.54 -2.46 -3.44
N MET A 159 -19.47 -3.26 -3.24
CA MET A 159 -19.61 -4.70 -3.00
C MET A 159 -20.22 -5.01 -1.63
N SER A 160 -19.84 -4.28 -0.58
CA SER A 160 -20.41 -4.43 0.77
C SER A 160 -21.89 -4.12 0.79
N ASP A 161 -22.31 -3.07 0.12
CA ASP A 161 -23.71 -2.71 -0.04
C ASP A 161 -24.52 -3.77 -0.81
N ALA A 162 -23.91 -4.36 -1.86
CA ALA A 162 -24.54 -5.44 -2.60
C ALA A 162 -24.73 -6.69 -1.73
N ILE A 163 -23.76 -7.01 -0.87
CA ILE A 163 -23.85 -8.15 0.08
C ILE A 163 -24.92 -7.90 1.12
N LEU A 164 -25.00 -6.67 1.68
CA LEU A 164 -26.08 -6.27 2.58
C LEU A 164 -27.45 -6.45 1.92
N SER A 165 -27.63 -5.88 0.74
CA SER A 165 -28.89 -5.95 0.00
C SER A 165 -29.26 -7.41 -0.37
N LEU A 166 -28.27 -8.25 -0.72
CA LEU A 166 -28.47 -9.66 -0.98
C LEU A 166 -28.95 -10.42 0.27
N SER A 167 -28.38 -10.09 1.43
CA SER A 167 -28.79 -10.71 2.69
C SER A 167 -30.23 -10.38 3.06
N VAL A 168 -30.63 -9.13 2.83
CA VAL A 168 -32.03 -8.67 3.01
C VAL A 168 -32.96 -9.41 2.05
N LEU A 169 -32.58 -9.56 0.78
CA LEU A 169 -33.37 -10.30 -0.20
C LEU A 169 -33.53 -11.79 0.18
N LEU A 170 -32.46 -12.45 0.58
CA LEU A 170 -32.51 -13.86 1.01
C LEU A 170 -33.37 -14.03 2.28
N SER A 171 -33.21 -13.10 3.23
CA SER A 171 -34.03 -13.09 4.45
C SER A 171 -35.51 -12.85 4.15
N ALA A 172 -35.82 -11.97 3.20
CA ALA A 172 -37.20 -11.73 2.74
C ALA A 172 -37.81 -12.97 2.09
N ILE A 173 -37.07 -13.66 1.24
CA ILE A 173 -37.51 -14.92 0.62
C ILE A 173 -37.79 -15.97 1.70
N LEU A 174 -36.84 -16.14 2.65
CA LEU A 174 -37.02 -17.10 3.75
C LEU A 174 -38.28 -16.77 4.59
N TYR A 175 -38.48 -15.48 4.91
CA TYR A 175 -39.64 -15.02 5.67
C TYR A 175 -40.97 -15.37 4.96
N ILE A 176 -41.04 -15.18 3.63
CA ILE A 176 -42.24 -15.50 2.85
C ILE A 176 -42.60 -17.01 2.92
N PHE A 177 -41.60 -17.88 2.97
CA PHE A 177 -41.82 -19.34 3.02
C PHE A 177 -41.99 -19.91 4.43
N THR A 178 -41.33 -19.31 5.43
CA THR A 178 -41.21 -19.89 6.78
C THR A 178 -41.86 -19.07 7.88
N ASN A 179 -42.17 -17.80 7.63
CA ASN A 179 -42.55 -16.79 8.62
C ASN A 179 -41.44 -16.52 9.69
N ILE A 180 -40.19 -16.96 9.43
CA ILE A 180 -39.05 -16.71 10.32
C ILE A 180 -38.27 -15.52 9.80
N ASN A 181 -38.21 -14.45 10.61
CA ASN A 181 -37.41 -13.25 10.27
C ASN A 181 -36.00 -13.39 10.84
N ILE A 182 -35.03 -13.62 9.95
CA ILE A 182 -33.60 -13.68 10.31
C ILE A 182 -32.82 -12.45 9.81
N GLU A 183 -33.47 -11.50 9.14
CA GLU A 183 -32.85 -10.32 8.52
C GLU A 183 -31.92 -9.59 9.48
N ALA A 184 -32.41 -9.30 10.69
CA ALA A 184 -31.67 -8.54 11.68
C ALA A 184 -30.41 -9.26 12.19
N TYR A 185 -30.48 -10.59 12.36
CA TYR A 185 -29.31 -11.40 12.80
C TYR A 185 -28.23 -11.48 11.71
N VAL A 186 -28.64 -11.67 10.48
CA VAL A 186 -27.73 -11.66 9.32
C VAL A 186 -27.15 -10.26 9.13
N GLY A 187 -27.95 -9.22 9.32
CA GLY A 187 -27.53 -7.82 9.30
C GLY A 187 -26.42 -7.51 10.31
N VAL A 188 -26.52 -8.00 11.55
CA VAL A 188 -25.44 -7.87 12.55
C VAL A 188 -24.16 -8.51 12.06
N LEU A 189 -24.22 -9.74 11.58
CA LEU A 189 -23.03 -10.46 11.10
C LEU A 189 -22.34 -9.71 9.96
N ILE A 190 -23.09 -9.26 8.97
CA ILE A 190 -22.54 -8.56 7.79
C ILE A 190 -21.99 -7.19 8.20
N SER A 191 -22.67 -6.47 9.09
CA SER A 191 -22.18 -5.17 9.58
C SER A 191 -20.81 -5.28 10.24
N ILE A 192 -20.53 -6.36 10.98
CA ILE A 192 -19.21 -6.63 11.55
C ILE A 192 -18.15 -6.80 10.46
N PHE A 193 -18.48 -7.52 9.36
CA PHE A 193 -17.55 -7.66 8.23
C PHE A 193 -17.29 -6.32 7.52
N ILE A 194 -18.33 -5.47 7.37
CA ILE A 194 -18.17 -4.14 6.75
C ILE A 194 -17.31 -3.23 7.62
N ILE A 195 -17.53 -3.23 8.94
CA ILE A 195 -16.70 -2.47 9.89
C ILE A 195 -15.24 -2.91 9.77
N LYS A 196 -15.01 -4.23 9.73
CA LYS A 196 -13.66 -4.77 9.58
C LYS A 196 -13.02 -4.35 8.25
N ALA A 197 -13.74 -4.46 7.13
CA ALA A 197 -13.24 -4.05 5.81
C ALA A 197 -12.92 -2.55 5.76
N GLY A 198 -13.79 -1.69 6.28
CA GLY A 198 -13.52 -0.25 6.38
C GLY A 198 -12.29 0.06 7.23
N LEU A 199 -12.13 -0.63 8.35
CA LEU A 199 -10.97 -0.46 9.23
C LEU A 199 -9.67 -0.93 8.57
N GLU A 200 -9.67 -2.05 7.86
CA GLU A 200 -8.52 -2.55 7.10
C GLU A 200 -8.06 -1.55 6.04
N ILE A 201 -8.98 -1.03 5.21
CA ILE A 201 -8.66 -0.01 4.20
C ILE A 201 -8.10 1.27 4.84
N PHE A 202 -8.68 1.68 5.98
CA PHE A 202 -8.22 2.86 6.71
C PHE A 202 -6.80 2.69 7.27
N ILE A 203 -6.51 1.54 7.89
CA ILE A 203 -5.19 1.20 8.43
C ILE A 203 -4.16 1.08 7.30
N ASP A 204 -4.52 0.47 6.18
CA ASP A 204 -3.61 0.35 5.03
C ASP A 204 -3.23 1.72 4.48
N ALA A 205 -4.19 2.63 4.32
CA ALA A 205 -3.91 4.00 3.88
C ALA A 205 -3.02 4.77 4.88
N ILE A 206 -3.22 4.58 6.19
CA ILE A 206 -2.33 5.14 7.22
C ILE A 206 -0.92 4.56 7.10
N ASN A 207 -0.79 3.25 6.94
CA ASN A 207 0.51 2.57 6.83
C ASN A 207 1.32 3.09 5.63
N GLU A 208 0.67 3.36 4.48
CA GLU A 208 1.34 3.97 3.32
C GLU A 208 1.84 5.40 3.64
N ILE A 209 1.05 6.19 4.38
CA ILE A 209 1.46 7.54 4.81
C ILE A 209 2.62 7.50 5.80
N LEU A 210 2.59 6.53 6.74
CA LEU A 210 3.63 6.33 7.76
C LEU A 210 4.92 5.75 7.20
N GLY A 211 4.94 5.27 5.96
CA GLY A 211 6.12 4.68 5.32
C GLY A 211 6.21 3.18 5.56
N LYS A 212 5.16 2.45 5.19
CA LYS A 212 5.17 0.99 5.10
C LYS A 212 6.37 0.50 4.29
N ARG A 213 6.94 -0.62 4.72
CA ARG A 213 8.03 -1.28 4.00
C ARG A 213 7.63 -1.57 2.55
N VAL A 214 8.43 -1.09 1.60
CA VAL A 214 8.21 -1.33 0.17
C VAL A 214 8.43 -2.82 -0.14
N ASP A 215 7.66 -3.33 -1.08
CA ASP A 215 7.69 -4.73 -1.50
C ASP A 215 9.13 -5.18 -1.86
N LYS A 216 9.49 -6.37 -1.38
CA LYS A 216 10.82 -6.98 -1.63
C LYS A 216 11.09 -7.16 -3.13
N ASP A 217 10.07 -7.47 -3.93
CA ASP A 217 10.21 -7.66 -5.37
C ASP A 217 10.62 -6.37 -6.07
N ILE A 218 10.07 -5.22 -5.65
CA ILE A 218 10.44 -3.90 -6.18
C ILE A 218 11.89 -3.61 -5.87
N LYS A 219 12.30 -3.78 -4.60
CA LYS A 219 13.69 -3.56 -4.17
C LYS A 219 14.68 -4.46 -4.89
N THR A 220 14.35 -5.74 -5.03
CA THR A 220 15.19 -6.71 -5.72
C THR A 220 15.39 -6.33 -7.18
N LYS A 221 14.33 -5.90 -7.88
CA LYS A 221 14.42 -5.43 -9.27
C LYS A 221 15.29 -4.19 -9.41
N ILE A 222 15.19 -3.23 -8.47
CA ILE A 222 15.99 -2.00 -8.49
C ILE A 222 17.45 -2.34 -8.21
N LYS A 223 17.75 -3.10 -7.15
CA LYS A 223 19.11 -3.55 -6.81
C LYS A 223 19.75 -4.27 -8.01
N LYS A 224 19.02 -5.18 -8.66
CA LYS A 224 19.49 -5.88 -9.85
C LYS A 224 19.81 -4.92 -11.00
N THR A 225 18.92 -3.95 -11.28
CA THR A 225 19.15 -2.96 -12.33
C THR A 225 20.42 -2.13 -12.08
N ILE A 226 20.69 -1.77 -10.83
CA ILE A 226 21.89 -1.01 -10.46
C ILE A 226 23.13 -1.88 -10.55
N CYS A 227 23.08 -3.15 -10.11
CA CYS A 227 24.18 -4.11 -10.21
C CYS A 227 24.57 -4.47 -11.68
N GLU A 228 23.67 -4.29 -12.65
CA GLU A 228 23.96 -4.50 -14.07
C GLU A 228 24.79 -3.36 -14.70
N ILE A 229 25.01 -2.25 -13.97
CA ILE A 229 25.80 -1.12 -14.43
C ILE A 229 27.29 -1.38 -14.19
N GLU A 230 28.09 -1.09 -15.20
CA GLU A 230 29.56 -1.29 -15.14
C GLU A 230 30.18 -0.56 -13.94
N ASN A 231 31.15 -1.20 -13.28
CA ASN A 231 31.84 -0.77 -12.06
C ASN A 231 31.00 -0.75 -10.77
N VAL A 232 29.75 -1.23 -10.78
CA VAL A 232 28.98 -1.46 -9.56
C VAL A 232 29.10 -2.93 -9.15
N HIS A 233 29.72 -3.18 -7.98
CA HIS A 233 29.95 -4.53 -7.47
C HIS A 233 28.97 -4.98 -6.40
N GLY A 234 28.31 -4.02 -5.72
CA GLY A 234 27.30 -4.27 -4.71
C GLY A 234 26.30 -3.12 -4.60
N VAL A 235 25.09 -3.42 -4.10
CA VAL A 235 24.03 -2.45 -3.86
C VAL A 235 23.38 -2.76 -2.52
N TYR A 236 23.53 -1.83 -1.59
CA TYR A 236 23.17 -1.96 -0.19
C TYR A 236 22.28 -0.80 0.26
N ASP A 237 21.61 -0.93 1.39
CA ASP A 237 20.84 0.12 2.07
C ASP A 237 19.89 0.88 1.13
N LEU A 238 19.18 0.14 0.27
CA LEU A 238 18.17 0.77 -0.59
C LEU A 238 16.95 1.18 0.25
N VAL A 239 16.91 2.45 0.62
CA VAL A 239 15.79 3.08 1.32
C VAL A 239 14.84 3.67 0.29
N LEU A 240 13.56 3.31 0.38
CA LEU A 240 12.52 3.85 -0.50
C LEU A 240 11.38 4.43 0.35
N HIS A 241 11.00 5.65 0.07
CA HIS A 241 9.86 6.35 0.66
C HIS A 241 8.76 6.47 -0.38
N ASP A 242 7.56 6.04 -0.03
CA ASP A 242 6.37 6.18 -0.85
C ASP A 242 5.88 7.64 -0.82
N TYR A 243 5.69 8.21 -1.99
CA TYR A 243 5.12 9.55 -2.22
C TYR A 243 3.88 9.56 -3.08
N GLY A 244 3.16 8.45 -3.10
CA GLY A 244 1.95 8.22 -3.85
C GLY A 244 2.05 6.97 -4.71
N PRO A 245 0.95 6.47 -5.26
CA PRO A 245 0.92 5.24 -6.03
C PRO A 245 1.98 5.23 -7.14
N ASP A 246 2.85 4.21 -7.09
CA ASP A 246 3.95 4.01 -8.05
C ASP A 246 5.00 5.14 -8.09
N LYS A 247 5.08 6.00 -7.06
CA LYS A 247 6.07 7.09 -6.94
C LYS A 247 6.93 6.90 -5.71
N TYR A 248 8.22 6.65 -5.89
CA TYR A 248 9.16 6.44 -4.79
C TYR A 248 10.30 7.44 -4.85
N ILE A 249 10.76 7.86 -3.68
CA ILE A 249 11.97 8.65 -3.48
C ILE A 249 12.86 7.86 -2.53
N GLY A 250 14.16 7.79 -2.82
CA GLY A 250 15.02 7.01 -1.98
C GLY A 250 16.49 7.35 -2.09
N SER A 251 17.28 6.59 -1.36
CA SER A 251 18.73 6.60 -1.40
C SER A 251 19.27 5.17 -1.44
N VAL A 252 20.50 5.02 -1.86
CA VAL A 252 21.14 3.73 -2.01
C VAL A 252 22.65 3.85 -1.76
N HIS A 253 23.25 2.81 -1.18
CA HIS A 253 24.70 2.64 -1.16
C HIS A 253 25.12 1.70 -2.29
N ILE A 254 26.16 2.11 -3.04
CA ILE A 254 26.78 1.28 -4.07
C ILE A 254 28.21 0.97 -3.70
N GLU A 255 28.66 -0.23 -4.03
CA GLU A 255 30.05 -0.63 -3.86
C GLU A 255 30.78 -0.52 -5.19
N ILE A 256 31.87 0.23 -5.21
CA ILE A 256 32.69 0.51 -6.40
C ILE A 256 34.17 0.31 -6.10
N PRO A 257 35.03 0.08 -7.13
CA PRO A 257 36.48 -0.05 -6.92
C PRO A 257 37.12 1.18 -6.29
N ASP A 258 38.04 0.98 -5.34
CA ASP A 258 38.82 2.03 -4.68
C ASP A 258 39.79 2.79 -5.62
N SER A 259 39.87 2.33 -6.86
CA SER A 259 40.67 2.97 -7.92
C SER A 259 39.94 4.07 -8.68
N MET A 260 38.60 4.20 -8.51
CA MET A 260 37.82 5.20 -9.23
C MET A 260 38.08 6.60 -8.69
N THR A 261 38.15 7.56 -9.59
CA THR A 261 38.29 8.98 -9.29
C THR A 261 36.93 9.68 -9.21
N ALA A 262 36.87 10.86 -8.58
CA ALA A 262 35.65 11.64 -8.54
C ALA A 262 35.10 11.98 -9.93
N GLU A 263 35.98 12.15 -10.92
CA GLU A 263 35.61 12.40 -12.33
C GLU A 263 34.90 11.18 -12.97
N GLN A 264 35.19 9.97 -12.51
CA GLN A 264 34.53 8.75 -12.97
C GLN A 264 33.25 8.44 -12.16
N ILE A 265 33.19 8.86 -10.92
CA ILE A 265 32.06 8.59 -10.02
C ILE A 265 30.86 9.47 -10.38
N ASP A 266 31.03 10.79 -10.64
CA ASP A 266 29.92 11.70 -10.96
C ASP A 266 29.07 11.23 -12.16
N PRO A 267 29.62 10.87 -13.31
CA PRO A 267 28.82 10.33 -14.41
C PRO A 267 28.17 8.97 -14.09
N LEU A 268 28.79 8.12 -13.28
CA LEU A 268 28.21 6.87 -12.83
C LEU A 268 26.95 7.10 -11.99
N GLU A 269 27.00 7.98 -11.00
CA GLU A 269 25.86 8.31 -10.15
C GLU A 269 24.69 8.90 -10.97
N ARG A 270 24.98 9.79 -11.91
CA ARG A 270 23.99 10.36 -12.83
C ARG A 270 23.34 9.27 -13.69
N HIS A 271 24.15 8.37 -14.24
CA HIS A 271 23.66 7.27 -15.05
C HIS A 271 22.76 6.32 -14.23
N ILE A 272 23.14 5.98 -13.01
CA ILE A 272 22.32 5.15 -12.11
C ILE A 272 20.98 5.84 -11.84
N THR A 273 20.99 7.14 -11.51
CA THR A 273 19.79 7.92 -11.23
C THR A 273 18.85 7.92 -12.44
N ASP A 274 19.37 8.16 -13.64
CA ASP A 274 18.57 8.18 -14.88
C ASP A 274 17.96 6.82 -15.20
N VAL A 275 18.75 5.74 -15.09
CA VAL A 275 18.30 4.37 -15.38
C VAL A 275 17.22 3.93 -14.40
N VAL A 276 17.42 4.16 -13.10
CA VAL A 276 16.47 3.78 -12.06
C VAL A 276 15.17 4.60 -12.20
N LEU A 277 15.29 5.89 -12.48
CA LEU A 277 14.13 6.74 -12.74
C LEU A 277 13.35 6.28 -13.97
N ALA A 278 14.04 5.95 -15.07
CA ALA A 278 13.40 5.53 -16.31
C ALA A 278 12.71 4.17 -16.20
N LYS A 279 13.37 3.18 -15.56
CA LYS A 279 12.87 1.81 -15.50
C LYS A 279 11.87 1.56 -14.36
N HIS A 280 12.08 2.19 -13.20
CA HIS A 280 11.35 1.85 -11.97
C HIS A 280 10.48 2.99 -11.40
N ASN A 281 10.52 4.18 -12.00
CA ASN A 281 9.84 5.37 -11.46
C ASN A 281 10.28 5.76 -10.04
N VAL A 282 11.54 5.53 -9.71
CA VAL A 282 12.15 5.87 -8.43
C VAL A 282 13.13 7.02 -8.61
N TYR A 283 12.95 8.09 -7.85
CA TYR A 283 13.90 9.20 -7.79
C TYR A 283 14.91 8.94 -6.68
N LEU A 284 16.16 8.67 -7.06
CA LEU A 284 17.25 8.55 -6.08
C LEU A 284 17.75 9.96 -5.72
N SER A 285 17.50 10.37 -4.47
CA SER A 285 17.90 11.66 -3.93
C SER A 285 19.36 11.67 -3.44
N GLY A 286 19.96 10.50 -3.27
CA GLY A 286 21.36 10.34 -2.89
C GLY A 286 21.86 8.94 -3.21
N ILE A 287 23.09 8.89 -3.72
CA ILE A 287 23.84 7.65 -3.90
C ILE A 287 25.10 7.81 -3.04
N THR A 288 25.30 6.88 -2.13
CA THR A 288 26.48 6.85 -1.25
C THR A 288 27.41 5.72 -1.68
N ILE A 289 28.69 5.89 -1.46
CA ILE A 289 29.71 4.99 -1.98
C ILE A 289 30.37 4.21 -0.86
N TYR A 290 30.43 2.89 -1.03
CA TYR A 290 31.38 2.01 -0.36
C TYR A 290 32.53 1.69 -1.31
N SER A 291 33.77 1.87 -0.85
CA SER A 291 34.94 1.56 -1.66
C SER A 291 35.35 0.10 -1.44
N MET A 292 35.34 -0.70 -2.50
CA MET A 292 35.88 -2.07 -2.49
C MET A 292 37.40 -2.02 -2.72
N ASN A 293 38.15 -2.62 -1.81
CA ASN A 293 39.60 -2.71 -1.97
C ASN A 293 39.96 -3.69 -3.09
N THR A 294 40.63 -3.21 -4.13
CA THR A 294 41.05 -4.01 -5.29
C THR A 294 42.56 -4.18 -5.41
N LYS A 295 43.34 -3.44 -4.62
CA LYS A 295 44.80 -3.33 -4.77
C LYS A 295 45.60 -4.20 -3.80
N ASN A 296 44.99 -4.57 -2.65
CA ASN A 296 45.69 -5.30 -1.58
C ASN A 296 45.06 -6.67 -1.37
N GLU A 297 45.77 -7.72 -1.81
CA GLU A 297 45.31 -9.11 -1.67
C GLU A 297 45.12 -9.56 -0.22
N GLU A 298 45.89 -9.00 0.73
CA GLU A 298 45.76 -9.33 2.15
C GLU A 298 44.44 -8.79 2.70
N ILE A 299 44.04 -7.55 2.33
CA ILE A 299 42.75 -6.97 2.70
C ILE A 299 41.59 -7.76 2.10
N ILE A 300 41.71 -8.23 0.84
CA ILE A 300 40.69 -9.07 0.20
C ILE A 300 40.51 -10.38 0.97
N LYS A 301 41.59 -10.99 1.47
CA LYS A 301 41.51 -12.21 2.30
C LYS A 301 40.86 -11.94 3.65
N ILE A 302 41.22 -10.83 4.31
CA ILE A 302 40.64 -10.42 5.59
C ILE A 302 39.13 -10.17 5.41
N HIS A 303 38.72 -9.45 4.36
CA HIS A 303 37.31 -9.23 4.02
C HIS A 303 36.55 -10.56 3.89
N SER A 304 37.06 -11.48 3.09
CA SER A 304 36.43 -12.79 2.85
C SER A 304 36.31 -13.62 4.14
N ASP A 305 37.32 -13.60 5.02
CA ASP A 305 37.29 -14.32 6.29
C ASP A 305 36.31 -13.72 7.29
N ILE A 306 36.27 -12.38 7.41
CA ILE A 306 35.33 -11.69 8.28
C ILE A 306 33.90 -11.90 7.77
N MET A 307 33.65 -11.74 6.46
CA MET A 307 32.35 -11.98 5.85
C MET A 307 31.85 -13.40 6.16
N LYS A 308 32.67 -14.43 6.01
CA LYS A 308 32.30 -15.80 6.36
C LYS A 308 31.99 -15.96 7.85
N THR A 309 32.75 -15.30 8.73
CA THR A 309 32.53 -15.35 10.18
C THR A 309 31.21 -14.69 10.54
N VAL A 310 30.90 -13.55 9.95
CA VAL A 310 29.67 -12.79 10.21
C VAL A 310 28.45 -13.54 9.68
N MET A 311 28.50 -13.97 8.41
CA MET A 311 27.38 -14.65 7.73
C MET A 311 27.11 -16.07 8.26
N SER A 312 28.03 -16.65 9.05
CA SER A 312 27.79 -17.94 9.71
C SER A 312 26.84 -17.85 10.91
N ASN A 313 26.51 -16.64 11.36
CA ASN A 313 25.57 -16.42 12.47
C ASN A 313 24.13 -16.39 11.98
N GLU A 314 23.28 -17.25 12.53
CA GLU A 314 21.87 -17.29 12.23
C GLU A 314 21.20 -15.95 12.58
N GLY A 315 20.37 -15.43 11.68
CA GLY A 315 19.70 -14.14 11.82
C GLY A 315 20.48 -12.94 11.26
N VAL A 316 21.72 -13.12 10.76
CA VAL A 316 22.41 -12.09 9.98
C VAL A 316 21.95 -12.19 8.52
N LEU A 317 21.40 -11.11 7.99
CA LEU A 317 20.85 -11.05 6.64
C LEU A 317 21.86 -10.54 5.61
N GLU A 318 22.69 -9.57 5.97
CA GLU A 318 23.60 -8.89 5.04
C GLU A 318 24.86 -8.42 5.77
N PHE A 319 25.98 -8.43 5.04
CA PHE A 319 27.28 -7.88 5.45
C PHE A 319 27.75 -6.96 4.33
N HIS A 320 28.10 -5.70 4.66
CA HIS A 320 28.52 -4.71 3.68
C HIS A 320 29.34 -3.58 4.31
N GLY A 321 29.77 -2.60 3.51
CA GLY A 321 30.48 -1.43 3.97
C GLY A 321 31.83 -1.73 4.63
N PHE A 322 32.47 -2.85 4.24
CA PHE A 322 33.74 -3.24 4.80
C PHE A 322 34.85 -2.27 4.42
N TYR A 323 35.57 -1.78 5.43
CA TYR A 323 36.67 -0.88 5.25
C TYR A 323 37.79 -1.14 6.27
N ILE A 324 39.04 -1.19 5.80
CA ILE A 324 40.24 -1.27 6.64
C ILE A 324 41.03 0.02 6.53
N GLU A 325 41.34 0.61 7.66
CA GLU A 325 42.29 1.72 7.77
C GLU A 325 43.58 1.17 8.38
N GLU A 326 44.57 0.85 7.52
CA GLU A 326 45.83 0.24 7.93
C GLU A 326 46.64 1.12 8.90
N LYS A 327 46.55 2.47 8.70
CA LYS A 327 47.30 3.45 9.47
C LYS A 327 46.90 3.46 10.94
N ASN A 328 45.60 3.28 11.22
CA ASN A 328 45.04 3.30 12.57
C ASN A 328 44.70 1.86 13.05
N LYS A 329 45.05 0.85 12.27
CA LYS A 329 44.68 -0.55 12.53
C LYS A 329 43.21 -0.69 12.91
N SER A 330 42.31 -0.16 12.09
CA SER A 330 40.88 -0.26 12.32
C SER A 330 40.18 -1.00 11.19
N ILE A 331 39.22 -1.86 11.56
CA ILE A 331 38.32 -2.57 10.66
C ILE A 331 36.91 -2.10 10.98
N ARG A 332 36.21 -1.66 9.95
CA ARG A 332 34.82 -1.27 10.03
C ARG A 332 33.99 -2.06 9.02
N PHE A 333 32.79 -2.46 9.42
CA PHE A 333 31.78 -3.03 8.54
C PHE A 333 30.40 -2.87 9.11
N ASP A 334 29.41 -3.01 8.25
CA ASP A 334 28.00 -2.87 8.57
C ASP A 334 27.30 -4.22 8.41
N ILE A 335 26.30 -4.51 9.27
CA ILE A 335 25.54 -5.76 9.26
C ILE A 335 24.06 -5.48 9.40
N ILE A 336 23.24 -6.31 8.76
CA ILE A 336 21.80 -6.31 8.99
C ILE A 336 21.43 -7.56 9.76
N ILE A 337 20.77 -7.40 10.91
CA ILE A 337 20.22 -8.48 11.73
C ILE A 337 18.70 -8.44 11.64
N ASP A 338 18.08 -9.57 11.29
CA ASP A 338 16.65 -9.73 11.16
C ASP A 338 15.89 -9.24 12.42
N TYR A 339 14.85 -8.45 12.23
CA TYR A 339 13.99 -7.95 13.32
C TYR A 339 13.23 -9.06 14.06
N SER A 340 13.04 -10.23 13.47
CA SER A 340 12.41 -11.38 14.13
C SER A 340 13.28 -12.01 15.24
N VAL A 341 14.58 -11.70 15.24
CA VAL A 341 15.52 -12.22 16.25
C VAL A 341 15.34 -11.47 17.58
N LYS A 342 15.02 -12.22 18.64
CA LYS A 342 14.77 -11.66 19.99
C LYS A 342 16.01 -11.05 20.64
N ASN A 343 17.19 -11.65 20.45
CA ASN A 343 18.47 -11.28 21.11
C ASN A 343 19.48 -10.73 20.11
N ARG A 344 19.17 -9.65 19.39
CA ARG A 344 20.05 -9.03 18.39
C ARG A 344 21.38 -8.57 19.00
N GLU A 345 21.37 -8.10 20.24
CA GLU A 345 22.56 -7.66 20.98
C GLU A 345 23.53 -8.84 21.27
N GLU A 346 23.01 -10.03 21.52
CA GLU A 346 23.82 -11.23 21.74
C GLU A 346 24.55 -11.64 20.45
N ILE A 347 23.86 -11.59 19.29
CA ILE A 347 24.48 -11.84 17.99
C ILE A 347 25.57 -10.80 17.69
N TYR A 348 25.29 -9.53 17.93
CA TYR A 348 26.25 -8.45 17.76
C TYR A 348 27.52 -8.70 18.61
N ASN A 349 27.35 -8.96 19.91
CA ASN A 349 28.47 -9.19 20.83
C ASN A 349 29.27 -10.45 20.47
N LYS A 350 28.60 -11.51 20.01
CA LYS A 350 29.25 -12.72 19.52
C LYS A 350 30.12 -12.42 18.31
N ILE A 351 29.57 -11.75 17.28
CA ILE A 351 30.31 -11.36 16.08
C ILE A 351 31.51 -10.49 16.44
N LEU A 352 31.31 -9.48 17.29
CA LEU A 352 32.38 -8.59 17.74
C LEU A 352 33.52 -9.36 18.40
N ASN A 353 33.19 -10.33 19.30
CA ASN A 353 34.20 -11.14 19.99
C ASN A 353 34.90 -12.11 19.05
N ASP A 354 34.18 -12.74 18.12
CA ASP A 354 34.79 -13.69 17.16
C ASP A 354 35.75 -12.96 16.20
N VAL A 355 35.38 -11.78 15.71
CA VAL A 355 36.26 -10.98 14.84
C VAL A 355 37.46 -10.44 15.63
N LYS A 356 37.27 -9.91 16.84
CA LYS A 356 38.36 -9.44 17.71
C LYS A 356 39.36 -10.56 18.03
N LYS A 357 38.87 -11.77 18.26
CA LYS A 357 39.75 -12.92 18.54
C LYS A 357 40.62 -13.29 17.34
N LYS A 358 40.10 -13.12 16.12
CA LYS A 358 40.85 -13.39 14.89
C LYS A 358 41.83 -12.28 14.53
N TYR A 359 41.45 -11.03 14.81
CA TYR A 359 42.21 -9.84 14.47
C TYR A 359 42.46 -8.95 15.71
N PRO A 360 43.26 -9.44 16.67
CA PRO A 360 43.48 -8.79 17.97
C PRO A 360 44.20 -7.43 17.84
N ASP A 361 45.00 -7.24 16.78
CA ASP A 361 45.74 -5.98 16.52
C ASP A 361 44.87 -4.87 15.95
N TYR A 362 43.61 -5.18 15.57
CA TYR A 362 42.71 -4.21 14.97
C TYR A 362 41.61 -3.75 15.95
N THR A 363 41.28 -2.49 15.89
CA THR A 363 40.06 -1.96 16.51
C THR A 363 38.88 -2.29 15.60
N ILE A 364 37.91 -3.06 16.12
CA ILE A 364 36.73 -3.48 15.35
C ILE A 364 35.56 -2.54 15.64
N SER A 365 34.97 -1.98 14.57
CA SER A 365 33.75 -1.15 14.61
C SER A 365 32.67 -1.80 13.73
N ILE A 366 31.60 -2.25 14.36
CA ILE A 366 30.47 -2.84 13.67
C ILE A 366 29.28 -1.89 13.82
N LYS A 367 28.65 -1.53 12.70
CA LYS A 367 27.38 -0.82 12.69
C LYS A 367 26.25 -1.80 12.39
N VAL A 368 25.17 -1.75 13.17
CA VAL A 368 23.97 -2.51 12.88
C VAL A 368 23.02 -1.62 12.10
N ASP A 369 22.79 -1.94 10.86
CA ASP A 369 21.87 -1.21 10.00
C ASP A 369 20.44 -1.74 10.11
N MET A 370 19.51 -0.94 9.60
CA MET A 370 18.09 -1.26 9.61
C MET A 370 17.76 -2.31 8.54
N ASP A 371 17.00 -3.32 8.91
CA ASP A 371 16.37 -4.23 7.95
C ASP A 371 15.14 -3.51 7.34
N ILE A 372 15.37 -2.81 6.23
CA ILE A 372 14.39 -1.93 5.57
C ILE A 372 13.68 -2.68 4.45
#